data_8491d9322eb1050b9933c573e37ddd1a
#
_entry.id   8491d9322eb1050b9933c573e37ddd1a
#
_cell.length_a   1.000
_cell.length_b   1.000
_cell.length_c   1.000
_cell.angle_alpha   90.00
_cell.angle_beta   90.00
_cell.angle_gamma   90.00
#
_symmetry.space_group_name_H-M   'P 1'
#
loop_
_entity.id
_entity.type
_entity.pdbx_description
1 polymer ?
#
loop_
_entity_poly.entity_id
_entity_poly.type
_entity_poly.pdbx_seq_one_letter_code
_entity_poly.pdbx_strand_id
1 'polypeptide(L)'
;MSDQKKYLVTGANRGLGLEFTKQILNGNHIVYAACRNIDDIDELQLLSKKYQENLIVVKLDINNHDSIVDLNDHLEDVAIDVMINNAGTIGPLPYFENTYKQHFGTIDYDVWSDVFKTNLFGPVKMAETFLEQIKKGHDKKMIFISSVVGSIADDHQKAFAYATSKT
;
A
#
# COMPACT_ATOMS: atom_id res chain seq x y z
N MET A 1 25.40 -1.74 17.36
CA MET A 1 24.13 -0.98 17.29
C MET A 1 23.28 -1.71 16.29
N SER A 2 22.08 -2.18 16.64
CA SER A 2 21.17 -2.78 15.65
C SER A 2 20.84 -1.70 14.64
N ASP A 3 21.06 -1.99 13.36
CA ASP A 3 20.81 -1.05 12.26
C ASP A 3 19.30 -0.84 12.17
N GLN A 4 18.80 0.22 12.81
CA GLN A 4 17.38 0.57 12.81
C GLN A 4 17.00 1.04 11.42
N LYS A 5 16.15 0.25 10.73
CA LYS A 5 15.73 0.52 9.36
C LYS A 5 14.45 1.33 9.32
N LYS A 6 14.26 2.06 8.23
CA LYS A 6 13.06 2.87 7.95
C LYS A 6 12.23 2.22 6.86
N TYR A 7 10.97 1.98 7.17
CA TYR A 7 9.99 1.38 6.27
C TYR A 7 8.89 2.38 5.93
N LEU A 8 8.47 2.41 4.68
CA LEU A 8 7.25 3.10 4.23
C LEU A 8 6.23 2.02 3.84
N VAL A 9 5.09 1.97 4.55
CA VAL A 9 4.04 0.97 4.30
C VAL A 9 2.77 1.67 3.86
N THR A 10 2.28 1.40 2.65
CA THR A 10 1.01 1.96 2.16
C THR A 10 -0.18 1.10 2.59
N GLY A 11 -1.33 1.74 2.92
CA GLY A 11 -2.51 1.04 3.42
C GLY A 11 -2.30 0.41 4.80
N ALA A 12 -1.58 1.12 5.69
CA ALA A 12 -1.09 0.59 6.97
C ALA A 12 -2.15 0.52 8.08
N ASN A 13 -3.36 1.06 7.89
CA ASN A 13 -4.36 1.19 8.97
C ASN A 13 -5.17 -0.08 9.25
N ARG A 14 -5.10 -1.10 8.39
CA ARG A 14 -5.85 -2.36 8.56
C ARG A 14 -5.20 -3.54 7.83
N GLY A 15 -5.69 -4.76 8.10
CA GLY A 15 -5.32 -5.97 7.37
C GLY A 15 -3.81 -6.23 7.36
N LEU A 16 -3.28 -6.65 6.21
CA LEU A 16 -1.86 -6.97 6.05
C LEU A 16 -0.93 -5.78 6.33
N GLY A 17 -1.31 -4.57 5.87
CA GLY A 17 -0.49 -3.37 6.08
C GLY A 17 -0.31 -3.03 7.57
N LEU A 18 -1.37 -3.20 8.36
CA LEU A 18 -1.30 -3.02 9.82
C LEU A 18 -0.44 -4.12 10.47
N GLU A 19 -0.58 -5.36 10.01
CA GLU A 19 0.23 -6.47 10.54
C GLU A 19 1.72 -6.30 10.19
N PHE A 20 2.06 -5.90 8.96
CA PHE A 20 3.43 -5.51 8.62
C PHE A 20 3.96 -4.41 9.55
N THR A 21 3.16 -3.36 9.78
CA THR A 21 3.51 -2.26 10.68
C THR A 21 3.83 -2.79 12.09
N LYS A 22 2.98 -3.66 12.64
CA LYS A 22 3.18 -4.28 13.97
C LYS A 22 4.48 -5.08 14.03
N GLN A 23 4.74 -5.92 13.05
CA GLN A 23 5.93 -6.78 13.03
C GLN A 23 7.23 -5.98 12.86
N ILE A 24 7.21 -4.97 12.00
CA ILE A 24 8.37 -4.10 11.79
C ILE A 24 8.70 -3.31 13.07
N LEU A 25 7.69 -2.77 13.75
CA LEU A 25 7.86 -2.07 15.03
C LEU A 25 8.38 -3.01 16.13
N ASN A 26 7.91 -4.26 16.19
CA ASN A 26 8.42 -5.27 17.13
C ASN A 26 9.91 -5.61 16.85
N GLY A 27 10.37 -5.46 15.60
CA GLY A 27 11.78 -5.56 15.22
C GLY A 27 12.62 -4.33 15.59
N ASN A 28 12.06 -3.35 16.31
CA ASN A 28 12.70 -2.10 16.68
C ASN A 28 13.12 -1.23 15.48
N HIS A 29 12.32 -1.25 14.41
CA HIS A 29 12.49 -0.42 13.23
C HIS A 29 11.52 0.77 13.23
N ILE A 30 11.75 1.73 12.33
CA ILE A 30 10.88 2.91 12.13
C ILE A 30 9.90 2.61 11.00
N VAL A 31 8.63 2.98 11.19
CA VAL A 31 7.58 2.81 10.18
C VAL A 31 6.91 4.15 9.89
N TYR A 32 6.94 4.55 8.64
CA TYR A 32 6.05 5.55 8.06
C TYR A 32 4.78 4.82 7.60
N ALA A 33 3.75 4.85 8.43
CA ALA A 33 2.49 4.15 8.21
C ALA A 33 1.54 5.04 7.40
N ALA A 34 1.50 4.83 6.08
CA ALA A 34 0.73 5.65 5.17
C ALA A 34 -0.70 5.12 5.01
N CYS A 35 -1.70 5.98 5.25
CA CYS A 35 -3.10 5.67 5.08
C CYS A 35 -3.92 6.87 4.55
N ARG A 36 -5.00 6.57 3.84
CA ARG A 36 -5.83 7.59 3.19
C ARG A 36 -6.64 8.41 4.19
N ASN A 37 -7.26 7.74 5.14
CA ASN A 37 -8.02 8.37 6.21
C ASN A 37 -7.25 8.24 7.52
N ILE A 38 -6.85 9.38 8.09
CA ILE A 38 -6.14 9.46 9.38
C ILE A 38 -7.09 9.57 10.58
N ASP A 39 -8.41 9.68 10.35
CA ASP A 39 -9.42 9.71 11.41
C ASP A 39 -9.89 8.30 11.79
N ASP A 40 -9.69 7.30 10.92
CA ASP A 40 -10.04 5.88 11.12
C ASP A 40 -8.76 5.04 11.31
N ILE A 41 -8.05 5.29 12.40
CA ILE A 41 -6.73 4.70 12.69
C ILE A 41 -6.59 4.24 14.15
N ASP A 42 -7.68 3.82 14.79
CA ASP A 42 -7.68 3.48 16.24
C ASP A 42 -6.52 2.55 16.63
N GLU A 43 -6.26 1.50 15.85
CA GLU A 43 -5.15 0.60 16.13
C GLU A 43 -3.78 1.26 15.94
N LEU A 44 -3.60 2.12 14.92
CA LEU A 44 -2.35 2.87 14.74
C LEU A 44 -2.14 3.89 15.87
N GLN A 45 -3.22 4.50 16.40
CA GLN A 45 -3.12 5.39 17.55
C GLN A 45 -2.67 4.64 18.81
N LEU A 46 -3.17 3.43 19.03
CA LEU A 46 -2.71 2.58 20.15
C LEU A 46 -1.23 2.19 19.97
N LEU A 47 -0.82 1.85 18.76
CA LEU A 47 0.57 1.56 18.44
C LEU A 47 1.48 2.80 18.61
N SER A 48 1.02 3.99 18.19
CA SER A 48 1.78 5.24 18.37
C SER A 48 2.08 5.54 19.84
N LYS A 49 1.12 5.27 20.74
CA LYS A 49 1.36 5.41 22.18
C LYS A 49 2.43 4.44 22.71
N LYS A 50 2.49 3.23 22.13
CA LYS A 50 3.45 2.18 22.53
C LYS A 50 4.84 2.40 21.94
N TYR A 51 4.92 2.78 20.66
CA TYR A 51 6.18 2.85 19.90
C TYR A 51 6.68 4.28 19.66
N GLN A 52 5.91 5.29 20.08
CA GLN A 52 6.28 6.71 20.05
C GLN A 52 6.99 7.13 18.75
N GLU A 53 8.30 7.43 18.83
CA GLU A 53 9.09 7.94 17.70
C GLU A 53 9.31 6.91 16.58
N ASN A 54 9.08 5.62 16.84
CA ASN A 54 9.26 4.58 15.84
C ASN A 54 8.05 4.43 14.89
N LEU A 55 6.89 5.00 15.21
CA LEU A 55 5.71 4.99 14.35
C LEU A 55 5.30 6.40 13.96
N ILE A 56 5.45 6.73 12.70
CA ILE A 56 5.02 7.98 12.10
C ILE A 56 3.82 7.69 11.19
N VAL A 57 2.63 8.15 11.57
CA VAL A 57 1.44 8.02 10.72
C VAL A 57 1.42 9.18 9.73
N VAL A 58 1.29 8.88 8.44
CA VAL A 58 1.27 9.86 7.37
C VAL A 58 0.04 9.70 6.49
N LYS A 59 -0.51 10.83 6.03
CA LYS A 59 -1.66 10.82 5.11
C LYS A 59 -1.18 10.54 3.69
N LEU A 60 -1.83 9.57 3.02
CA LEU A 60 -1.53 9.23 1.63
C LEU A 60 -2.77 8.63 0.95
N ASP A 61 -3.22 9.25 -0.12
CA ASP A 61 -4.11 8.62 -1.10
C ASP A 61 -3.31 8.26 -2.36
N ILE A 62 -3.09 6.96 -2.58
CA ILE A 62 -2.32 6.47 -3.74
C ILE A 62 -3.04 6.69 -5.09
N ASN A 63 -4.34 7.02 -5.07
CA ASN A 63 -5.11 7.37 -6.27
C ASN A 63 -4.98 8.86 -6.63
N ASN A 64 -4.42 9.67 -5.74
CA ASN A 64 -4.13 11.08 -5.96
C ASN A 64 -2.62 11.28 -6.09
N HIS A 65 -2.14 11.53 -7.31
CA HIS A 65 -0.72 11.71 -7.58
C HIS A 65 -0.11 12.91 -6.85
N ASP A 66 -0.86 13.98 -6.63
CA ASP A 66 -0.39 15.13 -5.85
C ASP A 66 -0.16 14.73 -4.39
N SER A 67 -1.04 13.90 -3.81
CA SER A 67 -0.84 13.35 -2.45
C SER A 67 0.44 12.52 -2.33
N ILE A 68 0.86 11.83 -3.40
CA ILE A 68 2.11 11.08 -3.44
C ILE A 68 3.31 12.02 -3.47
N VAL A 69 3.23 13.08 -4.30
CA VAL A 69 4.30 14.09 -4.40
C VAL A 69 4.43 14.85 -3.08
N ASP A 70 3.32 15.32 -2.49
CA ASP A 70 3.32 16.03 -1.21
C ASP A 70 3.98 15.20 -0.09
N LEU A 71 3.68 13.90 -0.03
CA LEU A 71 4.31 13.00 0.94
C LEU A 71 5.81 12.83 0.66
N ASN A 72 6.21 12.72 -0.61
CA ASN A 72 7.60 12.62 -1.00
C ASN A 72 8.39 13.87 -0.58
N ASP A 73 7.83 15.06 -0.81
CA ASP A 73 8.46 16.33 -0.45
C ASP A 73 8.57 16.46 1.09
N HIS A 74 7.54 16.01 1.82
CA HIS A 74 7.60 15.95 3.29
C HIS A 74 8.68 15.00 3.81
N LEU A 75 9.04 13.97 3.05
CA LEU A 75 10.05 12.97 3.38
C LEU A 75 11.35 13.12 2.56
N GLU A 76 11.62 14.29 1.98
CA GLU A 76 12.73 14.49 1.04
C GLU A 76 14.11 14.11 1.61
N ASP A 77 14.33 14.36 2.91
CA ASP A 77 15.56 14.05 3.62
C ASP A 77 15.59 12.64 4.25
N VAL A 78 14.50 11.88 4.13
CA VAL A 78 14.40 10.56 4.73
C VAL A 78 14.98 9.50 3.80
N ALA A 79 16.03 8.80 4.26
CA ALA A 79 16.47 7.57 3.62
C ALA A 79 15.51 6.43 3.99
N ILE A 80 14.82 5.84 2.99
CA ILE A 80 13.89 4.73 3.17
C ILE A 80 14.58 3.43 2.76
N ASP A 81 14.69 2.48 3.69
CA ASP A 81 15.35 1.20 3.42
C ASP A 81 14.45 0.25 2.64
N VAL A 82 13.15 0.22 3.00
CA VAL A 82 12.15 -0.65 2.39
C VAL A 82 10.84 0.08 2.20
N MET A 83 10.31 0.08 0.98
CA MET A 83 8.94 0.52 0.69
C MET A 83 8.05 -0.70 0.42
N ILE A 84 6.91 -0.80 1.11
CA ILE A 84 5.91 -1.86 0.93
C ILE A 84 4.66 -1.26 0.31
N ASN A 85 4.48 -1.46 -0.99
CA ASN A 85 3.27 -1.13 -1.72
C ASN A 85 2.20 -2.20 -1.42
N ASN A 86 1.48 -2.00 -0.30
CA ASN A 86 0.44 -2.89 0.18
C ASN A 86 -0.97 -2.37 -0.09
N ALA A 87 -1.17 -1.05 -0.16
CA ALA A 87 -2.48 -0.48 -0.45
C ALA A 87 -3.08 -1.09 -1.73
N GLY A 88 -4.34 -1.50 -1.65
CA GLY A 88 -5.03 -2.15 -2.76
C GLY A 88 -6.52 -2.32 -2.50
N THR A 89 -7.25 -2.64 -3.56
CA THR A 89 -8.68 -2.92 -3.52
C THR A 89 -9.01 -4.16 -4.35
N ILE A 90 -10.04 -4.89 -3.94
CA ILE A 90 -10.62 -6.00 -4.72
C ILE A 90 -11.83 -5.54 -5.55
N GLY A 91 -12.16 -4.25 -5.53
CA GLY A 91 -13.33 -3.65 -6.18
C GLY A 91 -14.32 -3.09 -5.18
N PRO A 92 -15.57 -2.80 -5.60
CA PRO A 92 -16.59 -2.19 -4.76
C PRO A 92 -16.97 -3.05 -3.55
N LEU A 93 -17.27 -2.38 -2.45
CA LEU A 93 -17.78 -3.03 -1.23
C LEU A 93 -19.30 -2.85 -1.11
N PRO A 94 -20.05 -3.80 -0.50
CA PRO A 94 -19.58 -5.11 -0.05
C PRO A 94 -19.18 -6.01 -1.24
N TYR A 95 -18.04 -6.69 -1.12
CA TYR A 95 -17.46 -7.42 -2.26
C TYR A 95 -18.41 -8.46 -2.85
N PHE A 96 -19.00 -9.33 -2.03
CA PHE A 96 -19.86 -10.42 -2.50
C PHE A 96 -21.11 -9.95 -3.25
N GLU A 97 -21.63 -8.75 -2.94
CA GLU A 97 -22.78 -8.16 -3.62
C GLU A 97 -22.39 -7.52 -4.97
N ASN A 98 -21.10 -7.23 -5.17
CA ASN A 98 -20.59 -6.51 -6.34
C ASN A 98 -19.66 -7.35 -7.24
N THR A 99 -19.45 -8.64 -6.93
CA THR A 99 -18.53 -9.49 -7.71
C THR A 99 -18.90 -9.58 -9.17
N TYR A 100 -20.22 -9.57 -9.50
CA TYR A 100 -20.71 -9.65 -10.87
C TYR A 100 -20.15 -8.54 -11.77
N LYS A 101 -19.81 -7.39 -11.23
CA LYS A 101 -19.20 -6.27 -11.97
C LYS A 101 -17.81 -6.59 -12.51
N GLN A 102 -17.23 -7.70 -12.12
CA GLN A 102 -15.94 -8.19 -12.59
C GLN A 102 -16.04 -9.54 -13.32
N HIS A 103 -17.25 -10.07 -13.59
CA HIS A 103 -17.44 -11.32 -14.31
C HIS A 103 -17.48 -11.06 -15.82
N PHE A 104 -16.91 -12.00 -16.59
CA PHE A 104 -17.03 -11.96 -18.05
C PHE A 104 -18.52 -11.91 -18.48
N GLY A 105 -18.84 -10.96 -19.32
CA GLY A 105 -20.22 -10.70 -19.78
C GLY A 105 -21.00 -9.66 -18.96
N THR A 106 -20.53 -9.28 -17.76
CA THR A 106 -21.17 -8.25 -16.92
C THR A 106 -20.16 -7.23 -16.37
N ILE A 107 -18.99 -7.15 -17.01
CA ILE A 107 -17.90 -6.28 -16.58
C ILE A 107 -18.34 -4.81 -16.57
N ASP A 108 -18.12 -4.16 -15.43
CA ASP A 108 -18.22 -2.72 -15.27
C ASP A 108 -16.82 -2.11 -15.47
N TYR A 109 -16.63 -1.39 -16.56
CA TYR A 109 -15.32 -0.85 -16.93
C TYR A 109 -14.86 0.30 -16.03
N ASP A 110 -15.79 1.02 -15.38
CA ASP A 110 -15.43 2.03 -14.37
C ASP A 110 -14.85 1.36 -13.13
N VAL A 111 -15.46 0.25 -12.68
CA VAL A 111 -14.90 -0.58 -11.60
C VAL A 111 -13.52 -1.10 -11.98
N TRP A 112 -13.34 -1.57 -13.20
CA TRP A 112 -12.03 -2.06 -13.66
C TRP A 112 -10.98 -0.94 -13.65
N SER A 113 -11.33 0.23 -14.17
CA SER A 113 -10.47 1.42 -14.15
C SER A 113 -10.06 1.81 -12.72
N ASP A 114 -11.00 1.82 -11.77
CA ASP A 114 -10.72 2.18 -10.37
C ASP A 114 -9.83 1.16 -9.66
N VAL A 115 -10.02 -0.14 -9.96
CA VAL A 115 -9.12 -1.19 -9.46
C VAL A 115 -7.71 -1.00 -10.00
N PHE A 116 -7.54 -0.68 -11.28
CA PHE A 116 -6.22 -0.41 -11.88
C PHE A 116 -5.57 0.85 -11.32
N LYS A 117 -6.32 1.93 -11.12
CA LYS A 117 -5.80 3.14 -10.46
C LYS A 117 -5.16 2.80 -9.11
N THR A 118 -5.87 1.99 -8.30
CA THR A 118 -5.42 1.65 -6.95
C THR A 118 -4.31 0.61 -6.93
N ASN A 119 -4.43 -0.46 -7.72
CA ASN A 119 -3.56 -1.63 -7.59
C ASN A 119 -2.32 -1.57 -8.49
N LEU A 120 -2.36 -0.76 -9.57
CA LEU A 120 -1.29 -0.68 -10.56
C LEU A 120 -0.71 0.74 -10.63
N PHE A 121 -1.51 1.75 -11.01
CA PHE A 121 -0.97 3.09 -11.27
C PHE A 121 -0.46 3.78 -10.00
N GLY A 122 -1.18 3.66 -8.88
CA GLY A 122 -0.74 4.19 -7.59
C GLY A 122 0.61 3.60 -7.15
N PRO A 123 0.79 2.27 -7.05
CA PRO A 123 2.07 1.65 -6.73
C PRO A 123 3.21 2.01 -7.69
N VAL A 124 2.95 2.10 -9.00
CA VAL A 124 3.97 2.55 -9.98
C VAL A 124 4.35 3.99 -9.70
N LYS A 125 3.37 4.88 -9.48
CA LYS A 125 3.65 6.29 -9.15
C LYS A 125 4.41 6.42 -7.83
N MET A 126 4.11 5.63 -6.83
CA MET A 126 4.89 5.54 -5.58
C MET A 126 6.35 5.18 -5.86
N ALA A 127 6.58 4.15 -6.71
CA ALA A 127 7.93 3.69 -7.03
C ALA A 127 8.75 4.77 -7.77
N GLU A 128 8.13 5.45 -8.74
CA GLU A 128 8.77 6.56 -9.46
C GLU A 128 9.13 7.71 -8.52
N THR A 129 8.17 8.13 -7.69
CA THR A 129 8.30 9.34 -6.88
C THR A 129 9.29 9.14 -5.71
N PHE A 130 9.29 7.96 -5.06
CA PHE A 130 10.17 7.66 -3.91
C PHE A 130 11.52 7.03 -4.29
N LEU A 131 11.86 6.99 -5.58
CA LEU A 131 13.10 6.34 -6.05
C LEU A 131 14.36 6.88 -5.36
N GLU A 132 14.45 8.20 -5.20
CA GLU A 132 15.63 8.83 -4.61
C GLU A 132 15.74 8.56 -3.11
N GLN A 133 14.64 8.54 -2.35
CA GLN A 133 14.62 8.16 -0.94
C GLN A 133 15.03 6.69 -0.74
N ILE A 134 14.58 5.79 -1.63
CA ILE A 134 14.99 4.38 -1.63
C ILE A 134 16.47 4.22 -1.97
N LYS A 135 17.01 5.00 -2.92
CA LYS A 135 18.45 4.98 -3.24
C LYS A 135 19.33 5.43 -2.07
N LYS A 136 18.82 6.37 -1.25
CA LYS A 136 19.49 6.83 -0.02
C LYS A 136 19.46 5.76 1.09
N GLY A 137 18.48 4.84 1.08
CA GLY A 137 18.36 3.76 2.06
C GLY A 137 19.45 2.71 1.95
N HIS A 138 19.63 1.93 3.00
CA HIS A 138 20.63 0.87 3.04
C HIS A 138 20.20 -0.37 2.24
N ASP A 139 18.97 -0.87 2.47
CA ASP A 139 18.46 -2.11 1.85
C ASP A 139 18.02 -1.92 0.39
N LYS A 140 17.57 -0.72 0.02
CA LYS A 140 17.14 -0.33 -1.34
C LYS A 140 16.09 -1.25 -1.93
N LYS A 141 15.01 -1.52 -1.17
CA LYS A 141 13.97 -2.47 -1.54
C LYS A 141 12.63 -1.81 -1.79
N MET A 142 11.97 -2.22 -2.86
CA MET A 142 10.56 -1.96 -3.13
C MET A 142 9.82 -3.29 -3.22
N ILE A 143 8.79 -3.46 -2.39
CA ILE A 143 7.96 -4.66 -2.32
C ILE A 143 6.57 -4.31 -2.84
N PHE A 144 6.02 -5.12 -3.73
CA PHE A 144 4.67 -4.99 -4.27
C PHE A 144 3.87 -6.22 -3.85
N ILE A 145 2.73 -5.99 -3.17
CA ILE A 145 1.87 -7.09 -2.73
C ILE A 145 0.99 -7.52 -3.91
N SER A 146 1.32 -8.66 -4.49
CA SER A 146 0.53 -9.32 -5.53
C SER A 146 -0.51 -10.27 -4.90
N SER A 147 -1.05 -11.20 -5.67
CA SER A 147 -2.05 -12.19 -5.25
C SER A 147 -1.88 -13.46 -6.07
N VAL A 148 -2.31 -14.59 -5.52
CA VAL A 148 -2.39 -15.85 -6.28
C VAL A 148 -3.30 -15.71 -7.50
N VAL A 149 -4.35 -14.88 -7.44
CA VAL A 149 -5.25 -14.65 -8.57
C VAL A 149 -4.63 -13.81 -9.69
N GLY A 150 -3.42 -13.26 -9.51
CA GLY A 150 -2.61 -12.64 -10.57
C GLY A 150 -1.89 -13.66 -11.47
N SER A 151 -1.97 -14.96 -11.16
CA SER A 151 -1.40 -16.01 -11.99
C SER A 151 -2.16 -16.14 -13.32
N ILE A 152 -1.45 -15.96 -14.44
CA ILE A 152 -2.05 -16.11 -15.79
C ILE A 152 -2.38 -17.58 -16.09
N ALA A 153 -1.73 -18.52 -15.41
CA ALA A 153 -1.94 -19.96 -15.61
C ALA A 153 -3.23 -20.49 -14.97
N ASP A 154 -3.81 -19.71 -14.03
CA ASP A 154 -5.00 -20.12 -13.30
C ASP A 154 -6.25 -19.43 -13.85
N ASP A 155 -7.39 -20.16 -13.84
CA ASP A 155 -8.67 -19.63 -14.31
C ASP A 155 -9.37 -18.79 -13.23
N HIS A 156 -9.39 -17.47 -13.41
CA HIS A 156 -9.99 -16.51 -12.50
C HIS A 156 -11.18 -15.76 -13.10
N GLN A 157 -12.08 -16.47 -13.81
CA GLN A 157 -13.21 -15.90 -14.56
C GLN A 157 -14.13 -14.95 -13.78
N LYS A 158 -14.03 -14.92 -12.44
CA LYS A 158 -14.93 -14.17 -11.56
C LYS A 158 -14.30 -12.91 -10.93
N ALA A 159 -13.11 -12.51 -11.36
CA ALA A 159 -12.40 -11.39 -10.75
C ALA A 159 -11.49 -10.68 -11.76
N PHE A 160 -11.97 -10.46 -12.99
CA PHE A 160 -11.14 -9.92 -14.07
C PHE A 160 -10.39 -8.65 -13.71
N ALA A 161 -11.09 -7.65 -13.13
CA ALA A 161 -10.46 -6.39 -12.76
C ALA A 161 -9.35 -6.60 -11.72
N TYR A 162 -9.65 -7.36 -10.66
CA TYR A 162 -8.68 -7.62 -9.60
C TYR A 162 -7.53 -8.51 -10.09
N ALA A 163 -7.84 -9.63 -10.76
CA ALA A 163 -6.83 -10.57 -11.26
C ALA A 163 -5.82 -9.87 -12.19
N THR A 164 -6.31 -9.16 -13.21
CA THR A 164 -5.46 -8.45 -14.16
C THR A 164 -4.66 -7.30 -13.54
N SER A 165 -5.13 -6.72 -12.42
CA SER A 165 -4.38 -5.70 -11.69
C SER A 165 -3.26 -6.27 -10.80
N LYS A 166 -3.22 -7.59 -10.61
CA LYS A 166 -2.24 -8.29 -9.76
C LYS A 166 -1.29 -9.20 -10.57
N THR A 167 -1.47 -9.24 -11.88
CA THR A 167 -0.57 -9.89 -12.87
C THR A 167 0.69 -9.06 -13.15
#